data_4fbdcfab3f71f81caa2eebffc8cc21df
#
_entry.id   4fbdcfab3f71f81caa2eebffc8cc21df
#
_cell.length_a   1.000
_cell.length_b   1.000
_cell.length_c   1.000
_cell.angle_alpha   90.00
_cell.angle_beta   90.00
_cell.angle_gamma   90.00
#
_symmetry.space_group_name_H-M   'P 1'
#
loop_
_entity.id
_entity.type
_entity.pdbx_description
1 polymer ?
#
loop_
_entity_poly.entity_id
_entity_poly.type
_entity_poly.pdbx_seq_one_letter_code
_entity_poly.pdbx_strand_id
1 'polypeptide(L)'
;MSISIGALVLVMVASSSQDDKIQTLQKLVHELREDVAELKNQKNETWLNQQRAEEIRSLVLEVLSDADTRYSMRGDGVLAGYDGGAYLMSLDENWKLKINGQLQVRWLYNNADRQASQRGFELRRTKVIFSGYVVDPSWTYKIAATWGRAGGSNTEDAWIAKKFDNNQWIRAGQFKAWFLRENIISSSKQLAANGSMVNNAFTYGWVQGVSTGWNNEDVNLFVQFTDGPWSFNTNALGPSTNAWIARAEFKFGDAGWSDFGYLTSKIGAKDGLLIGVAYENYNTDTAGGFEYGNANADESYGWTIDASLRGDGWNLFGYVVETTGKDTVTGFEQDSSGWLIQGGFMVNNNYELFVQYQNGEINNAVFATGSSEMSAFRIGINYWPVTGSNNLKWTTDVAWSHDSLADGGTVTGNGSADWTGTGNGWRQDILNGDGQMLLRTQLQLLF
;
A
#
# COMPACT_ATOMS: atom_id res chain seq x y z
N MET A 1 -13.88 -12.27 -51.14
CA MET A 1 -13.39 -12.17 -52.52
C MET A 1 -13.41 -10.69 -52.94
N SER A 2 -12.57 -9.81 -52.40
CA SER A 2 -12.60 -8.36 -52.65
C SER A 2 -11.22 -7.71 -52.37
N ILE A 3 -10.13 -8.20 -53.01
CA ILE A 3 -8.81 -7.53 -52.93
C ILE A 3 -8.16 -7.46 -54.33
N SER A 4 -8.96 -7.46 -55.39
CA SER A 4 -8.41 -7.51 -56.74
C SER A 4 -8.64 -6.25 -57.61
N ILE A 5 -9.39 -5.26 -57.13
CA ILE A 5 -9.72 -4.07 -57.94
C ILE A 5 -8.73 -2.92 -57.71
N GLY A 6 -8.10 -2.83 -56.53
CA GLY A 6 -7.14 -1.74 -56.20
C GLY A 6 -5.80 -1.81 -56.97
N ALA A 7 -5.38 -2.98 -57.37
CA ALA A 7 -4.07 -3.18 -58.03
C ALA A 7 -4.11 -2.91 -59.57
N LEU A 8 -5.28 -3.03 -60.18
CA LEU A 8 -5.41 -2.83 -61.64
C LEU A 8 -5.50 -1.36 -62.07
N VAL A 9 -5.96 -0.49 -61.15
CA VAL A 9 -6.13 0.93 -61.41
C VAL A 9 -4.78 1.69 -61.40
N LEU A 10 -3.78 1.19 -60.71
CA LEU A 10 -2.47 1.85 -60.61
C LEU A 10 -1.56 1.70 -61.84
N VAL A 11 -1.81 0.70 -62.69
CA VAL A 11 -0.97 0.40 -63.86
C VAL A 11 -1.43 1.15 -65.13
N MET A 12 -2.69 1.60 -65.26
CA MET A 12 -3.20 2.29 -66.43
C MET A 12 -2.98 3.82 -66.45
N VAL A 13 -2.50 4.41 -65.35
CA VAL A 13 -2.37 5.88 -65.25
C VAL A 13 -1.00 6.41 -65.71
N ALA A 14 -0.09 5.54 -66.14
CA ALA A 14 1.29 5.97 -66.46
C ALA A 14 1.55 6.44 -67.92
N SER A 15 0.56 6.38 -68.87
CA SER A 15 0.82 6.66 -70.28
C SER A 15 -0.23 7.50 -71.03
N SER A 16 -1.18 8.16 -70.35
CA SER A 16 -2.22 8.98 -71.01
C SER A 16 -2.01 10.47 -70.78
N SER A 17 -2.51 11.32 -71.71
CA SER A 17 -2.48 12.79 -71.55
C SER A 17 -3.27 13.23 -70.31
N GLN A 18 -3.01 14.44 -69.82
CA GLN A 18 -3.63 14.93 -68.57
C GLN A 18 -5.17 15.00 -68.69
N ASP A 19 -5.69 15.25 -69.88
CA ASP A 19 -7.13 15.28 -70.17
C ASP A 19 -7.77 13.89 -70.14
N ASP A 20 -7.08 12.85 -70.68
CA ASP A 20 -7.55 11.47 -70.62
C ASP A 20 -7.59 10.92 -69.19
N LYS A 21 -6.65 11.37 -68.35
CA LYS A 21 -6.64 11.05 -66.93
C LYS A 21 -7.82 11.66 -66.16
N ILE A 22 -8.17 12.90 -66.51
CA ILE A 22 -9.31 13.62 -65.88
C ILE A 22 -10.63 12.94 -66.30
N GLN A 23 -10.79 12.59 -67.57
CA GLN A 23 -11.99 11.87 -68.04
C GLN A 23 -12.12 10.49 -67.42
N THR A 24 -11.00 9.75 -67.28
CA THR A 24 -11.00 8.43 -66.63
C THR A 24 -11.35 8.55 -65.16
N LEU A 25 -10.83 9.55 -64.42
CA LEU A 25 -11.17 9.83 -63.06
C LEU A 25 -12.63 10.24 -62.87
N GLN A 26 -13.16 11.05 -63.79
CA GLN A 26 -14.59 11.45 -63.74
C GLN A 26 -15.51 10.25 -63.96
N LYS A 27 -15.15 9.36 -64.89
CA LYS A 27 -15.92 8.11 -65.11
C LYS A 27 -15.88 7.20 -63.91
N LEU A 28 -14.69 6.99 -63.26
CA LEU A 28 -14.52 6.21 -62.08
C LEU A 28 -15.29 6.79 -60.85
N VAL A 29 -15.30 8.10 -60.71
CA VAL A 29 -16.08 8.79 -59.67
C VAL A 29 -17.59 8.65 -59.90
N HIS A 30 -18.04 8.61 -61.19
CA HIS A 30 -19.44 8.37 -61.49
C HIS A 30 -19.85 6.94 -61.16
N GLU A 31 -19.08 5.93 -61.58
CA GLU A 31 -19.27 4.52 -61.26
C GLU A 31 -19.27 4.27 -59.78
N LEU A 32 -18.30 4.83 -59.03
CA LEU A 32 -18.27 4.73 -57.55
C LEU A 32 -19.50 5.40 -56.87
N ARG A 33 -20.04 6.49 -57.43
CA ARG A 33 -21.27 7.08 -56.94
C ARG A 33 -22.50 6.22 -57.17
N GLU A 34 -22.58 5.55 -58.31
CA GLU A 34 -23.63 4.58 -58.63
C GLU A 34 -23.56 3.38 -57.72
N ASP A 35 -22.34 2.78 -57.50
CA ASP A 35 -22.11 1.67 -56.62
C ASP A 35 -22.48 2.02 -55.15
N VAL A 36 -22.11 3.22 -54.71
CA VAL A 36 -22.47 3.71 -53.36
C VAL A 36 -23.98 3.95 -53.23
N ALA A 37 -24.65 4.43 -54.27
CA ALA A 37 -26.10 4.60 -54.26
C ALA A 37 -26.83 3.23 -54.25
N GLU A 38 -26.33 2.26 -55.01
CA GLU A 38 -26.84 0.90 -55.03
C GLU A 38 -26.59 0.18 -53.71
N LEU A 39 -25.44 0.31 -53.10
CA LEU A 39 -25.12 -0.19 -51.76
C LEU A 39 -25.98 0.49 -50.69
N LYS A 40 -26.27 1.79 -50.85
CA LYS A 40 -27.17 2.52 -49.93
C LYS A 40 -28.60 2.04 -50.05
N ASN A 41 -29.06 1.78 -51.24
CA ASN A 41 -30.41 1.24 -51.48
C ASN A 41 -30.52 -0.23 -51.01
N GLN A 42 -29.52 -1.07 -51.27
CA GLN A 42 -29.47 -2.42 -50.70
C GLN A 42 -29.42 -2.39 -49.13
N LYS A 43 -28.74 -1.44 -48.56
CA LYS A 43 -28.72 -1.28 -47.11
C LYS A 43 -30.04 -0.82 -46.51
N ASN A 44 -30.82 -0.03 -47.24
CA ASN A 44 -32.15 0.43 -46.80
C ASN A 44 -33.25 -0.61 -47.00
N GLU A 45 -33.15 -1.50 -48.00
CA GLU A 45 -34.17 -2.52 -48.26
C GLU A 45 -33.96 -3.84 -47.52
N THR A 46 -32.72 -4.15 -47.10
CA THR A 46 -32.42 -5.46 -46.50
C THR A 46 -31.98 -5.40 -45.02
N TRP A 47 -31.75 -4.22 -44.44
CA TRP A 47 -31.26 -4.11 -43.07
C TRP A 47 -32.27 -4.57 -42.01
N LEU A 48 -33.57 -4.43 -42.24
CA LEU A 48 -34.64 -4.82 -41.35
C LEU A 48 -35.78 -5.50 -42.12
N ASN A 49 -35.48 -6.54 -42.94
CA ASN A 49 -36.58 -7.39 -43.37
C ASN A 49 -37.03 -8.26 -42.17
N GLN A 50 -38.29 -8.64 -42.19
CA GLN A 50 -38.95 -9.38 -41.11
C GLN A 50 -38.16 -10.66 -40.74
N GLN A 51 -37.52 -11.28 -41.71
CA GLN A 51 -36.72 -12.50 -41.57
C GLN A 51 -35.42 -12.28 -40.79
N ARG A 52 -34.72 -11.17 -41.00
CA ARG A 52 -33.52 -10.82 -40.26
C ARG A 52 -33.86 -10.36 -38.82
N ALA A 53 -35.00 -9.69 -38.65
CA ALA A 53 -35.47 -9.34 -37.31
C ALA A 53 -35.85 -10.61 -36.51
N GLU A 54 -36.39 -11.62 -37.17
CA GLU A 54 -36.67 -12.93 -36.56
C GLU A 54 -35.39 -13.71 -36.27
N GLU A 55 -34.39 -13.70 -37.16
CA GLU A 55 -33.09 -14.31 -36.92
C GLU A 55 -32.33 -13.67 -35.76
N ILE A 56 -32.31 -12.33 -35.68
CA ILE A 56 -31.73 -11.60 -34.55
C ILE A 56 -32.50 -11.90 -33.26
N ARG A 57 -33.81 -11.95 -33.34
CA ARG A 57 -34.66 -12.27 -32.18
C ARG A 57 -34.45 -13.71 -31.70
N SER A 58 -34.33 -14.66 -32.61
CA SER A 58 -34.01 -16.07 -32.26
C SER A 58 -32.62 -16.20 -31.68
N LEU A 59 -31.64 -15.51 -32.24
CA LEU A 59 -30.27 -15.49 -31.69
C LEU A 59 -30.17 -14.86 -30.30
N VAL A 60 -30.90 -13.74 -30.09
CA VAL A 60 -31.01 -13.09 -28.78
C VAL A 60 -31.74 -14.00 -27.78
N LEU A 61 -32.82 -14.67 -28.20
CA LEU A 61 -33.50 -15.61 -27.33
C LEU A 61 -32.66 -16.86 -27.03
N GLU A 62 -31.87 -17.35 -28.01
CA GLU A 62 -30.94 -18.46 -27.82
C GLU A 62 -29.80 -18.08 -26.84
N VAL A 63 -29.23 -16.88 -27.00
CA VAL A 63 -28.20 -16.35 -26.06
C VAL A 63 -28.80 -16.12 -24.67
N LEU A 64 -30.02 -15.58 -24.57
CA LEU A 64 -30.68 -15.43 -23.28
C LEU A 64 -31.06 -16.78 -22.66
N SER A 65 -31.57 -17.73 -23.46
CA SER A 65 -31.85 -19.11 -23.00
C SER A 65 -30.60 -19.85 -22.58
N ASP A 66 -29.48 -19.68 -23.29
CA ASP A 66 -28.15 -20.23 -22.88
C ASP A 66 -27.65 -19.53 -21.60
N ALA A 67 -27.84 -18.22 -21.47
CA ALA A 67 -27.54 -17.49 -20.26
C ALA A 67 -28.44 -17.93 -19.08
N ASP A 68 -29.77 -18.09 -19.30
CA ASP A 68 -30.72 -18.60 -18.29
C ASP A 68 -30.45 -20.09 -17.97
N THR A 69 -30.07 -20.90 -18.97
CA THR A 69 -29.66 -22.30 -18.73
C THR A 69 -28.36 -22.40 -17.98
N ARG A 70 -27.37 -21.55 -18.28
CA ARG A 70 -26.15 -21.43 -17.50
C ARG A 70 -26.41 -20.87 -16.11
N TYR A 71 -27.36 -19.97 -15.96
CA TYR A 71 -27.83 -19.45 -14.66
C TYR A 71 -28.56 -20.51 -13.86
N SER A 72 -29.47 -21.28 -14.49
CA SER A 72 -30.25 -22.36 -13.83
C SER A 72 -29.45 -23.64 -13.57
N MET A 73 -28.40 -23.93 -14.38
CA MET A 73 -27.40 -24.98 -14.07
C MET A 73 -26.38 -24.56 -13.00
N ARG A 74 -26.31 -23.30 -12.67
CA ARG A 74 -25.50 -22.70 -11.61
C ARG A 74 -26.27 -22.63 -10.29
N GLY A 75 -26.88 -23.71 -9.87
CA GLY A 75 -27.23 -23.81 -8.45
C GLY A 75 -25.97 -23.48 -7.64
N ASP A 76 -26.03 -22.51 -6.72
CA ASP A 76 -24.92 -22.07 -5.85
C ASP A 76 -23.59 -21.71 -6.58
N GLY A 77 -23.66 -21.15 -7.79
CA GLY A 77 -22.50 -20.81 -8.60
C GLY A 77 -21.65 -19.68 -8.01
N VAL A 78 -20.35 -19.73 -8.28
CA VAL A 78 -19.38 -18.71 -7.87
C VAL A 78 -18.93 -17.91 -9.10
N LEU A 79 -19.01 -16.58 -9.02
CA LEU A 79 -18.42 -15.66 -9.99
C LEU A 79 -16.93 -15.50 -9.70
N ALA A 80 -16.10 -15.57 -10.73
CA ALA A 80 -14.69 -15.27 -10.64
C ALA A 80 -14.34 -14.03 -11.47
N GLY A 81 -13.44 -13.20 -10.97
CA GLY A 81 -13.03 -11.98 -11.66
C GLY A 81 -11.73 -11.40 -11.10
N TYR A 82 -11.36 -10.24 -11.61
CA TYR A 82 -10.20 -9.49 -11.15
C TYR A 82 -10.58 -8.02 -10.88
N ASP A 83 -10.31 -7.57 -9.65
CA ASP A 83 -10.51 -6.19 -9.19
C ASP A 83 -9.36 -5.82 -8.25
N GLY A 84 -8.20 -5.46 -8.81
CA GLY A 84 -6.98 -5.23 -8.03
C GLY A 84 -6.58 -6.44 -7.16
N GLY A 85 -6.90 -7.65 -7.60
CA GLY A 85 -6.69 -8.97 -7.03
C GLY A 85 -7.70 -9.95 -7.61
N ALA A 86 -7.35 -11.23 -7.71
CA ALA A 86 -8.29 -12.27 -8.12
C ALA A 86 -9.38 -12.41 -7.06
N TYR A 87 -10.64 -12.54 -7.47
CA TYR A 87 -11.73 -12.75 -6.52
C TYR A 87 -12.69 -13.86 -6.95
N LEU A 88 -13.33 -14.44 -5.95
CA LEU A 88 -14.50 -15.31 -6.06
C LEU A 88 -15.65 -14.64 -5.28
N MET A 89 -16.86 -14.71 -5.81
CA MET A 89 -18.06 -14.10 -5.21
C MET A 89 -19.28 -14.97 -5.47
N SER A 90 -20.17 -15.11 -4.49
CA SER A 90 -21.45 -15.78 -4.69
C SER A 90 -22.37 -14.98 -5.60
N LEU A 91 -23.30 -15.64 -6.27
CA LEU A 91 -24.25 -14.99 -7.19
C LEU A 91 -25.22 -14.02 -6.50
N ASP A 92 -25.53 -14.30 -5.24
CA ASP A 92 -26.38 -13.46 -4.38
C ASP A 92 -25.60 -12.30 -3.72
N GLU A 93 -24.31 -12.15 -4.04
CA GLU A 93 -23.40 -11.11 -3.51
C GLU A 93 -23.29 -11.09 -1.97
N ASN A 94 -23.64 -12.17 -1.30
CA ASN A 94 -23.54 -12.29 0.16
C ASN A 94 -22.18 -12.80 0.66
N TRP A 95 -21.34 -13.27 -0.25
CA TRP A 95 -20.00 -13.76 0.04
C TRP A 95 -19.00 -13.33 -1.03
N LYS A 96 -17.82 -12.87 -0.60
CA LYS A 96 -16.70 -12.56 -1.49
C LYS A 96 -15.38 -12.96 -0.84
N LEU A 97 -14.53 -13.63 -1.62
CA LEU A 97 -13.12 -13.86 -1.30
C LEU A 97 -12.25 -13.15 -2.34
N LYS A 98 -11.37 -12.27 -1.91
CA LYS A 98 -10.34 -11.62 -2.74
C LYS A 98 -8.97 -12.11 -2.31
N ILE A 99 -8.13 -12.44 -3.26
CA ILE A 99 -6.76 -12.92 -3.05
C ILE A 99 -5.80 -11.91 -3.65
N ASN A 100 -4.87 -11.43 -2.83
CA ASN A 100 -3.78 -10.55 -3.23
C ASN A 100 -2.44 -11.11 -2.75
N GLY A 101 -1.38 -10.71 -3.41
CA GLY A 101 -0.02 -11.06 -3.01
C GLY A 101 0.94 -9.88 -3.07
N GLN A 102 2.00 -9.97 -2.28
CA GLN A 102 3.10 -9.01 -2.28
C GLN A 102 4.43 -9.76 -2.20
N LEU A 103 5.29 -9.50 -3.16
CA LEU A 103 6.67 -9.97 -3.16
C LEU A 103 7.62 -8.77 -3.22
N GLN A 104 8.57 -8.71 -2.29
CA GLN A 104 9.64 -7.71 -2.30
C GLN A 104 10.99 -8.43 -2.19
N VAL A 105 11.77 -8.32 -3.25
CA VAL A 105 13.14 -8.81 -3.35
C VAL A 105 14.06 -7.60 -3.34
N ARG A 106 15.11 -7.61 -2.53
CA ARG A 106 16.05 -6.51 -2.50
C ARG A 106 17.50 -6.97 -2.35
N TRP A 107 18.39 -6.11 -2.79
CA TRP A 107 19.81 -6.18 -2.50
C TRP A 107 20.20 -5.02 -1.58
N LEU A 108 21.07 -5.31 -0.63
CA LEU A 108 21.54 -4.38 0.37
C LEU A 108 23.08 -4.32 0.34
N TYR A 109 23.62 -3.14 0.59
CA TYR A 109 25.00 -2.90 0.95
C TYR A 109 25.03 -1.96 2.14
N ASN A 110 25.69 -2.37 3.22
CA ASN A 110 25.88 -1.57 4.42
C ASN A 110 27.37 -1.45 4.73
N ASN A 111 27.81 -0.25 4.95
CA ASN A 111 29.16 0.09 5.37
C ASN A 111 29.10 0.93 6.64
N ALA A 112 29.48 0.35 7.76
CA ALA A 112 29.56 1.01 9.06
C ALA A 112 31.01 1.31 9.41
N ASP A 113 31.19 2.38 10.16
CA ASP A 113 32.52 2.82 10.57
C ASP A 113 33.29 1.71 11.31
N ARG A 114 34.58 1.55 10.97
CA ARG A 114 35.50 0.56 11.56
C ARG A 114 34.99 -0.89 11.58
N GLN A 115 34.03 -1.23 10.71
CA GLN A 115 33.52 -2.59 10.55
C GLN A 115 33.61 -3.05 9.09
N ALA A 116 33.69 -4.36 8.87
CA ALA A 116 33.64 -4.91 7.53
C ALA A 116 32.27 -4.61 6.89
N SER A 117 32.25 -4.17 5.64
CA SER A 117 31.02 -3.95 4.87
C SER A 117 30.24 -5.27 4.72
N GLN A 118 28.93 -5.18 4.74
CA GLN A 118 28.02 -6.31 4.53
C GLN A 118 27.13 -6.05 3.30
N ARG A 119 26.86 -7.10 2.53
CA ARG A 119 26.00 -7.02 1.35
C ARG A 119 25.32 -8.35 1.07
N GLY A 120 24.16 -8.31 0.44
CA GLY A 120 23.48 -9.53 0.02
C GLY A 120 22.09 -9.29 -0.51
N PHE A 121 21.51 -10.34 -1.07
CA PHE A 121 20.10 -10.40 -1.45
C PHE A 121 19.26 -10.93 -0.30
N GLU A 122 18.01 -10.45 -0.21
CA GLU A 122 17.03 -11.02 0.69
C GLU A 122 15.62 -10.93 0.10
N LEU A 123 14.77 -11.87 0.50
CA LEU A 123 13.32 -11.77 0.34
C LEU A 123 12.78 -10.93 1.51
N ARG A 124 12.57 -9.64 1.25
CA ARG A 124 12.17 -8.72 2.32
C ARG A 124 10.75 -8.99 2.81
N ARG A 125 9.84 -9.26 1.87
CA ARG A 125 8.45 -9.62 2.17
C ARG A 125 7.91 -10.58 1.13
N THR A 126 7.29 -11.64 1.62
CA THR A 126 6.46 -12.54 0.82
C THR A 126 5.13 -12.63 1.56
N LYS A 127 4.03 -12.15 0.97
CA LYS A 127 2.72 -12.10 1.61
C LYS A 127 1.64 -12.65 0.71
N VAL A 128 0.67 -13.33 1.31
CA VAL A 128 -0.63 -13.64 0.71
C VAL A 128 -1.71 -13.06 1.60
N ILE A 129 -2.67 -12.39 0.98
CA ILE A 129 -3.72 -11.65 1.66
C ILE A 129 -5.07 -12.15 1.15
N PHE A 130 -5.88 -12.68 2.04
CA PHE A 130 -7.27 -13.04 1.83
C PHE A 130 -8.15 -11.96 2.47
N SER A 131 -9.09 -11.41 1.71
CA SER A 131 -10.03 -10.42 2.21
C SER A 131 -11.38 -10.56 1.53
N GLY A 132 -12.41 -10.00 2.11
CA GLY A 132 -13.74 -10.07 1.54
C GLY A 132 -14.82 -9.80 2.56
N TYR A 133 -15.98 -10.40 2.32
CA TYR A 133 -17.12 -10.33 3.22
C TYR A 133 -17.90 -11.66 3.24
N VAL A 134 -18.67 -11.87 4.31
CA VAL A 134 -19.51 -13.03 4.52
C VAL A 134 -20.86 -12.58 5.10
N VAL A 135 -21.93 -13.33 4.88
CA VAL A 135 -23.29 -13.01 5.29
C VAL A 135 -23.89 -11.87 4.46
N ASP A 136 -23.25 -10.72 4.43
CA ASP A 136 -23.57 -9.54 3.62
C ASP A 136 -22.32 -8.62 3.51
N PRO A 137 -22.28 -7.64 2.60
CA PRO A 137 -21.11 -6.76 2.40
C PRO A 137 -20.69 -5.93 3.62
N SER A 138 -21.50 -5.84 4.68
CA SER A 138 -21.16 -5.14 5.91
C SER A 138 -20.27 -5.94 6.85
N TRP A 139 -20.25 -7.29 6.74
CA TRP A 139 -19.39 -8.18 7.52
C TRP A 139 -18.12 -8.50 6.73
N THR A 140 -17.08 -7.73 6.94
CA THR A 140 -15.81 -7.86 6.24
C THR A 140 -14.76 -8.60 7.08
N TYR A 141 -13.83 -9.25 6.40
CA TYR A 141 -12.70 -9.94 7.02
C TYR A 141 -11.41 -9.72 6.26
N LYS A 142 -10.29 -9.93 6.93
CA LYS A 142 -8.96 -9.98 6.32
C LYS A 142 -8.08 -10.95 7.08
N ILE A 143 -7.34 -11.76 6.32
CA ILE A 143 -6.27 -12.63 6.80
C ILE A 143 -5.05 -12.36 5.94
N ALA A 144 -3.94 -11.97 6.55
CA ALA A 144 -2.68 -11.71 5.86
C ALA A 144 -1.57 -12.56 6.46
N ALA A 145 -1.08 -13.52 5.70
CA ALA A 145 0.06 -14.34 6.05
C ALA A 145 1.34 -13.77 5.42
N THR A 146 2.43 -13.73 6.18
CA THR A 146 3.74 -13.32 5.72
C THR A 146 4.78 -14.38 6.06
N TRP A 147 5.75 -14.53 5.17
CA TRP A 147 6.92 -15.36 5.41
C TRP A 147 8.12 -14.47 5.64
N GLY A 148 8.79 -14.68 6.76
CA GLY A 148 10.00 -13.98 7.13
C GLY A 148 11.22 -14.44 6.34
N ARG A 149 12.31 -13.69 6.45
CA ARG A 149 13.59 -13.98 5.78
C ARG A 149 14.18 -15.35 6.13
N ALA A 150 13.90 -15.85 7.33
CA ALA A 150 14.34 -17.17 7.79
C ALA A 150 13.35 -18.31 7.48
N GLY A 151 12.30 -18.04 6.66
CA GLY A 151 11.31 -19.05 6.27
C GLY A 151 10.17 -19.26 7.28
N GLY A 152 10.20 -18.62 8.45
CA GLY A 152 9.09 -18.65 9.40
C GLY A 152 7.88 -17.91 8.87
N SER A 153 6.67 -18.43 9.16
CA SER A 153 5.40 -17.77 8.80
C SER A 153 4.79 -17.09 10.01
N ASN A 154 4.25 -15.90 9.80
CA ASN A 154 3.52 -15.12 10.79
C ASN A 154 2.21 -14.62 10.19
N THR A 155 1.20 -14.45 11.04
CA THR A 155 -0.02 -13.74 10.67
C THR A 155 0.16 -12.26 11.00
N GLU A 156 0.00 -11.39 10.00
CA GLU A 156 0.02 -9.93 10.21
C GLU A 156 -1.39 -9.42 10.54
N ASP A 157 -2.36 -9.65 9.66
CA ASP A 157 -3.76 -9.30 9.89
C ASP A 157 -4.60 -10.58 10.04
N ALA A 158 -5.47 -10.64 11.03
CA ALA A 158 -6.50 -11.66 11.19
C ALA A 158 -7.67 -11.03 11.95
N TRP A 159 -8.63 -10.46 11.22
CA TRP A 159 -9.73 -9.73 11.85
C TRP A 159 -11.05 -9.87 11.10
N ILE A 160 -12.12 -9.63 11.85
CA ILE A 160 -13.50 -9.51 11.36
C ILE A 160 -14.00 -8.12 11.74
N ALA A 161 -14.74 -7.48 10.85
CA ALA A 161 -15.33 -6.17 11.10
C ALA A 161 -16.78 -6.11 10.62
N LYS A 162 -17.59 -5.36 11.35
CA LYS A 162 -18.98 -4.99 10.97
C LYS A 162 -19.02 -3.50 10.69
N LYS A 163 -19.59 -3.12 9.53
CA LYS A 163 -19.94 -1.75 9.19
C LYS A 163 -21.41 -1.51 9.46
N PHE A 164 -21.75 -0.32 9.95
CA PHE A 164 -23.09 0.13 10.21
C PHE A 164 -23.49 1.27 9.25
N ASP A 165 -24.79 1.49 9.05
CA ASP A 165 -25.30 2.49 8.10
C ASP A 165 -24.97 3.94 8.47
N ASN A 166 -24.62 4.21 9.74
CA ASN A 166 -24.24 5.52 10.24
C ASN A 166 -22.74 5.84 10.13
N ASN A 167 -22.03 5.16 9.22
CA ASN A 167 -20.58 5.28 9.02
C ASN A 167 -19.71 4.81 10.22
N GLN A 168 -20.32 4.18 11.19
CA GLN A 168 -19.58 3.50 12.26
C GLN A 168 -19.17 2.10 11.82
N TRP A 169 -18.14 1.61 12.46
CA TRP A 169 -17.71 0.22 12.31
C TRP A 169 -17.05 -0.26 13.60
N ILE A 170 -17.06 -1.56 13.79
CA ILE A 170 -16.33 -2.26 14.85
C ILE A 170 -15.51 -3.38 14.22
N ARG A 171 -14.32 -3.63 14.75
CA ARG A 171 -13.42 -4.68 14.30
C ARG A 171 -12.82 -5.38 15.51
N ALA A 172 -12.68 -6.70 15.43
CA ALA A 172 -12.04 -7.54 16.44
C ALA A 172 -11.02 -8.47 15.78
N GLY A 173 -9.91 -8.75 16.47
CA GLY A 173 -8.85 -9.62 16.01
C GLY A 173 -7.48 -8.97 16.06
N GLN A 174 -6.62 -9.35 15.11
CA GLN A 174 -5.25 -8.86 14.99
C GLN A 174 -5.14 -7.89 13.81
N PHE A 175 -4.62 -6.69 14.07
CA PHE A 175 -4.52 -5.61 13.10
C PHE A 175 -3.38 -4.64 13.47
N LYS A 176 -3.05 -3.71 12.57
CA LYS A 176 -2.08 -2.65 12.86
C LYS A 176 -2.60 -1.69 13.92
N ALA A 177 -1.72 -1.32 14.83
CA ALA A 177 -1.95 -0.20 15.75
C ALA A 177 -2.02 1.13 14.98
N TRP A 178 -2.98 1.97 15.35
CA TRP A 178 -3.19 3.27 14.66
C TRP A 178 -2.56 4.44 15.38
N PHE A 179 -1.40 4.24 15.94
CA PHE A 179 -0.60 5.28 16.56
C PHE A 179 0.18 6.07 15.49
N LEU A 180 1.23 5.51 14.91
CA LEU A 180 2.02 6.17 13.86
C LEU A 180 1.41 5.98 12.46
N ARG A 181 1.20 7.09 11.74
CA ARG A 181 0.65 7.02 10.39
C ARG A 181 1.56 6.27 9.41
N GLU A 182 2.88 6.44 9.52
CA GLU A 182 3.80 5.69 8.65
C GLU A 182 3.62 4.17 8.80
N ASN A 183 3.36 3.68 10.01
CA ASN A 183 3.06 2.27 10.24
C ASN A 183 1.71 1.84 9.65
N ILE A 184 0.67 2.70 9.74
CA ILE A 184 -0.66 2.42 9.21
C ILE A 184 -0.60 2.15 7.70
N ILE A 185 0.19 2.93 6.97
CA ILE A 185 0.37 2.81 5.53
C ILE A 185 1.06 1.48 5.20
N SER A 186 0.54 0.78 4.18
CA SER A 186 1.09 -0.50 3.75
C SER A 186 2.54 -0.37 3.30
N SER A 187 3.35 -1.39 3.60
CA SER A 187 4.74 -1.47 3.12
C SER A 187 4.91 -1.42 1.60
N SER A 188 3.86 -1.73 0.85
CA SER A 188 3.85 -1.60 -0.62
C SER A 188 3.61 -0.17 -1.11
N LYS A 189 3.18 0.73 -0.23
CA LYS A 189 2.75 2.10 -0.53
C LYS A 189 3.67 3.16 0.09
N GLN A 190 4.80 2.72 0.64
CA GLN A 190 5.84 3.57 1.21
C GLN A 190 6.59 4.33 0.10
N LEU A 191 7.15 5.49 0.45
CA LEU A 191 7.99 6.28 -0.44
C LEU A 191 9.34 5.60 -0.69
N ALA A 192 10.04 5.21 0.36
CA ALA A 192 11.31 4.51 0.33
C ALA A 192 11.16 2.98 0.32
N ALA A 193 12.25 2.24 0.14
CA ALA A 193 12.26 0.77 0.16
C ALA A 193 11.87 0.18 1.51
N ASN A 194 11.99 0.96 2.59
CA ASN A 194 11.55 0.57 3.94
C ASN A 194 11.13 1.81 4.73
N GLY A 195 10.33 1.62 5.77
CA GLY A 195 9.99 2.68 6.72
C GLY A 195 11.21 3.28 7.41
N SER A 196 10.99 4.36 8.11
CA SER A 196 12.00 5.10 8.87
C SER A 196 12.48 4.31 10.11
N MET A 197 13.62 4.70 10.66
CA MET A 197 14.08 4.21 11.96
C MET A 197 13.18 4.70 13.09
N VAL A 198 12.73 5.95 13.02
CA VAL A 198 11.74 6.51 13.97
C VAL A 198 10.47 5.68 13.99
N ASN A 199 9.94 5.30 12.82
CA ASN A 199 8.78 4.41 12.78
C ASN A 199 9.05 3.05 13.41
N ASN A 200 10.24 2.48 13.21
CA ASN A 200 10.59 1.21 13.85
C ASN A 200 10.63 1.31 15.37
N ALA A 201 11.20 2.39 15.89
CA ALA A 201 11.36 2.60 17.33
C ALA A 201 10.03 2.87 18.05
N PHE A 202 9.15 3.67 17.44
CA PHE A 202 7.94 4.17 18.11
C PHE A 202 6.64 3.50 17.65
N THR A 203 6.68 2.46 16.80
CA THR A 203 5.47 1.79 16.36
C THR A 203 5.04 0.67 17.29
N TYR A 204 3.75 0.52 17.50
CA TYR A 204 3.15 -0.64 18.15
C TYR A 204 3.05 -1.88 17.26
N GLY A 205 3.36 -1.75 15.96
CA GLY A 205 3.30 -2.86 15.00
C GLY A 205 1.89 -3.40 14.78
N TRP A 206 1.74 -4.72 14.88
CA TRP A 206 0.46 -5.41 14.91
C TRP A 206 0.08 -5.75 16.34
N VAL A 207 -1.20 -5.60 16.66
CA VAL A 207 -1.77 -5.77 18.00
C VAL A 207 -3.03 -6.63 17.92
N GLN A 208 -3.33 -7.35 19.00
CA GLN A 208 -4.60 -8.07 19.17
C GLN A 208 -5.55 -7.22 20.02
N GLY A 209 -6.84 -7.21 19.64
CA GLY A 209 -7.82 -6.45 20.40
C GLY A 209 -9.09 -6.12 19.62
N VAL A 210 -9.74 -5.05 20.05
CA VAL A 210 -10.95 -4.50 19.45
C VAL A 210 -10.68 -3.06 19.02
N SER A 211 -11.22 -2.66 17.89
CA SER A 211 -11.19 -1.28 17.44
C SER A 211 -12.55 -0.85 16.90
N THR A 212 -12.86 0.41 17.06
CA THR A 212 -14.06 1.04 16.50
C THR A 212 -13.70 2.37 15.89
N GLY A 213 -14.49 2.83 14.97
CA GLY A 213 -14.30 4.11 14.34
C GLY A 213 -15.56 4.64 13.69
N TRP A 214 -15.48 5.89 13.35
CA TRP A 214 -16.47 6.61 12.58
C TRP A 214 -15.76 7.47 11.54
N ASN A 215 -16.31 7.52 10.34
CA ASN A 215 -15.74 8.34 9.27
C ASN A 215 -16.82 9.04 8.46
N ASN A 216 -16.49 10.22 8.00
CA ASN A 216 -17.26 10.93 6.98
C ASN A 216 -16.33 11.37 5.83
N GLU A 217 -16.75 12.35 5.06
CA GLU A 217 -15.98 12.85 3.93
C GLU A 217 -14.64 13.44 4.35
N ASP A 218 -14.59 14.16 5.49
CA ASP A 218 -13.43 14.96 5.91
C ASP A 218 -12.81 14.51 7.23
N VAL A 219 -13.45 13.66 8.01
CA VAL A 219 -12.99 13.28 9.35
C VAL A 219 -13.03 11.76 9.53
N ASN A 220 -11.94 11.20 10.07
CA ASN A 220 -11.86 9.84 10.59
C ASN A 220 -11.55 9.87 12.09
N LEU A 221 -12.30 9.12 12.87
CA LEU A 221 -12.08 8.92 14.30
C LEU A 221 -11.89 7.44 14.59
N PHE A 222 -10.88 7.09 15.37
CA PHE A 222 -10.54 5.70 15.69
C PHE A 222 -10.23 5.56 17.17
N VAL A 223 -10.70 4.46 17.76
CA VAL A 223 -10.30 4.02 19.11
C VAL A 223 -9.98 2.54 19.06
N GLN A 224 -8.91 2.14 19.71
CA GLN A 224 -8.47 0.76 19.83
C GLN A 224 -8.25 0.42 21.31
N PHE A 225 -8.69 -0.76 21.72
CA PHE A 225 -8.34 -1.41 22.98
C PHE A 225 -7.63 -2.72 22.65
N THR A 226 -6.40 -2.91 23.14
CA THR A 226 -5.52 -3.99 22.70
C THR A 226 -4.68 -4.54 23.85
N ASP A 227 -4.04 -5.68 23.62
CA ASP A 227 -3.11 -6.34 24.55
C ASP A 227 -1.71 -5.67 24.57
N GLY A 228 -1.57 -4.45 24.07
CA GLY A 228 -0.32 -3.69 24.08
C GLY A 228 0.52 -3.82 22.79
N PRO A 229 1.69 -3.17 22.78
CA PRO A 229 2.58 -3.14 21.64
C PRO A 229 3.04 -4.55 21.22
N TRP A 230 3.11 -4.79 19.89
CA TRP A 230 3.60 -6.03 19.33
C TRP A 230 2.91 -7.31 19.82
N SER A 231 1.68 -7.19 20.31
CA SER A 231 0.88 -8.30 20.84
C SER A 231 0.33 -9.25 19.76
N PHE A 232 0.97 -9.31 18.58
CA PHE A 232 0.57 -10.20 17.50
C PHE A 232 1.01 -11.64 17.74
N ASN A 233 0.13 -12.60 17.40
CA ASN A 233 0.36 -14.04 17.55
C ASN A 233 0.68 -14.44 19.01
N THR A 234 0.16 -13.71 19.99
CA THR A 234 0.34 -13.98 21.43
C THR A 234 -0.78 -14.86 21.97
N ASN A 235 -0.53 -15.48 23.11
CA ASN A 235 -1.53 -16.28 23.84
C ASN A 235 -2.37 -15.37 24.74
N ALA A 236 -3.65 -15.70 24.93
CA ALA A 236 -4.56 -14.97 25.80
C ALA A 236 -4.19 -15.02 27.30
N LEU A 237 -3.42 -16.02 27.72
CA LEU A 237 -2.99 -16.19 29.11
C LEU A 237 -1.54 -15.72 29.29
N GLY A 238 -1.28 -14.49 28.90
CA GLY A 238 -0.04 -13.77 29.17
C GLY A 238 -0.18 -12.86 30.39
N PRO A 239 0.83 -12.03 30.68
CA PRO A 239 0.72 -10.94 31.63
C PRO A 239 -0.48 -10.04 31.30
N SER A 240 -1.17 -9.54 32.33
CA SER A 240 -2.28 -8.59 32.14
C SER A 240 -1.72 -7.31 31.56
N THR A 241 -1.90 -7.15 30.26
CA THR A 241 -1.49 -5.95 29.52
C THR A 241 -2.70 -5.36 28.85
N ASN A 242 -2.78 -4.06 28.82
CA ASN A 242 -3.80 -3.35 28.08
C ASN A 242 -3.25 -2.06 27.51
N ALA A 243 -3.72 -1.69 26.31
CA ALA A 243 -3.39 -0.42 25.70
C ALA A 243 -4.62 0.22 25.06
N TRP A 244 -4.69 1.52 25.18
CA TRP A 244 -5.66 2.36 24.48
C TRP A 244 -4.95 3.23 23.46
N ILE A 245 -5.48 3.27 22.26
CA ILE A 245 -5.01 4.17 21.20
C ILE A 245 -6.23 4.92 20.68
N ALA A 246 -6.17 6.24 20.66
CA ALA A 246 -7.16 7.10 20.02
C ALA A 246 -6.48 7.91 18.92
N ARG A 247 -7.13 8.01 17.75
CA ARG A 247 -6.63 8.78 16.61
C ARG A 247 -7.75 9.54 15.93
N ALA A 248 -7.49 10.80 15.59
CA ALA A 248 -8.34 11.63 14.74
C ALA A 248 -7.55 12.08 13.50
N GLU A 249 -8.20 12.05 12.35
CA GLU A 249 -7.65 12.51 11.08
C GLU A 249 -8.61 13.50 10.42
N PHE A 250 -8.06 14.62 9.92
CA PHE A 250 -8.79 15.71 9.27
C PHE A 250 -8.26 15.89 7.86
N LYS A 251 -9.14 15.74 6.89
CA LYS A 251 -8.82 15.82 5.47
C LYS A 251 -9.32 17.15 4.89
N PHE A 252 -8.49 17.80 4.09
CA PHE A 252 -8.77 19.04 3.37
C PHE A 252 -8.39 18.90 1.90
N GLY A 253 -9.12 19.60 1.01
CA GLY A 253 -8.89 19.59 -0.43
C GLY A 253 -9.59 18.44 -1.15
N ASP A 254 -9.25 18.23 -2.42
CA ASP A 254 -9.98 17.35 -3.34
C ASP A 254 -9.48 15.89 -3.33
N ALA A 255 -8.35 15.60 -2.69
CA ALA A 255 -7.82 14.25 -2.58
C ALA A 255 -8.75 13.36 -1.72
N GLY A 256 -9.00 12.13 -2.16
CA GLY A 256 -9.80 11.17 -1.43
C GLY A 256 -9.02 10.46 -0.31
N TRP A 257 -9.73 9.81 0.62
CA TRP A 257 -9.10 8.98 1.67
C TRP A 257 -8.18 7.90 1.12
N SER A 258 -8.53 7.31 -0.03
CA SER A 258 -7.71 6.30 -0.73
C SER A 258 -6.35 6.84 -1.18
N ASP A 259 -6.30 8.12 -1.54
CA ASP A 259 -5.10 8.79 -2.00
C ASP A 259 -4.08 8.92 -0.87
N PHE A 260 -4.55 9.30 0.31
CA PHE A 260 -3.73 9.35 1.53
C PHE A 260 -3.29 7.98 2.05
N GLY A 261 -3.76 6.88 1.46
CA GLY A 261 -3.22 5.55 1.68
C GLY A 261 -1.83 5.32 1.08
N TYR A 262 -1.25 6.29 0.35
CA TYR A 262 0.06 6.23 -0.28
C TYR A 262 0.95 7.39 0.21
N LEU A 263 2.25 7.11 0.38
CA LEU A 263 3.29 8.13 0.59
C LEU A 263 3.96 8.58 -0.72
N THR A 264 3.32 8.31 -1.85
CA THR A 264 3.71 8.73 -3.19
C THR A 264 2.53 9.44 -3.85
N SER A 265 2.76 10.37 -4.77
CA SER A 265 1.71 11.04 -5.53
C SER A 265 2.03 11.06 -7.01
N LYS A 266 1.16 10.50 -7.83
CA LYS A 266 1.33 10.42 -9.29
C LYS A 266 0.98 11.76 -9.95
N ILE A 267 1.49 11.97 -11.17
CA ILE A 267 1.04 13.06 -12.03
C ILE A 267 -0.47 12.88 -12.31
N GLY A 268 -1.23 13.96 -12.22
CA GLY A 268 -2.69 13.98 -12.30
C GLY A 268 -3.40 13.71 -10.96
N ALA A 269 -2.67 13.54 -9.87
CA ALA A 269 -3.27 13.40 -8.54
C ALA A 269 -3.88 14.71 -8.06
N LYS A 270 -4.96 14.61 -7.30
CA LYS A 270 -5.63 15.77 -6.70
C LYS A 270 -4.85 16.30 -5.49
N ASP A 271 -4.95 17.61 -5.29
CA ASP A 271 -4.36 18.29 -4.14
C ASP A 271 -5.13 17.94 -2.85
N GLY A 272 -4.38 17.83 -1.77
CA GLY A 272 -4.97 17.59 -0.46
C GLY A 272 -3.97 17.67 0.68
N LEU A 273 -4.52 17.95 1.86
CA LEU A 273 -3.84 17.94 3.13
C LEU A 273 -4.59 17.00 4.08
N LEU A 274 -3.86 16.14 4.76
CA LEU A 274 -4.36 15.32 5.85
C LEU A 274 -3.54 15.64 7.10
N ILE A 275 -4.22 15.96 8.19
CA ILE A 275 -3.63 16.14 9.51
C ILE A 275 -4.13 15.01 10.39
N GLY A 276 -3.22 14.31 11.06
CA GLY A 276 -3.51 13.27 12.02
C GLY A 276 -2.96 13.59 13.40
N VAL A 277 -3.71 13.26 14.44
CA VAL A 277 -3.27 13.30 15.82
C VAL A 277 -3.62 11.99 16.48
N ALA A 278 -2.72 11.43 17.29
CA ALA A 278 -3.00 10.22 18.03
C ALA A 278 -2.40 10.31 19.45
N TYR A 279 -3.05 9.60 20.35
CA TYR A 279 -2.63 9.40 21.71
C TYR A 279 -2.69 7.92 22.04
N GLU A 280 -1.73 7.45 22.82
CA GLU A 280 -1.68 6.09 23.32
C GLU A 280 -1.45 6.07 24.83
N ASN A 281 -1.95 5.01 25.46
CA ASN A 281 -1.65 4.67 26.85
C ASN A 281 -1.57 3.16 26.97
N TYR A 282 -0.52 2.69 27.62
CA TYR A 282 -0.24 1.29 27.84
C TYR A 282 0.04 1.01 29.31
N ASN A 283 -0.50 -0.09 29.82
CA ASN A 283 -0.28 -0.57 31.18
C ASN A 283 -0.03 -2.08 31.19
N THR A 284 0.87 -2.53 32.05
CA THR A 284 1.11 -3.95 32.30
C THR A 284 1.33 -4.21 33.79
N ASP A 285 0.80 -5.33 34.28
CA ASP A 285 1.00 -5.78 35.67
C ASP A 285 2.35 -6.48 35.90
N THR A 286 3.19 -6.54 34.85
CA THR A 286 4.47 -7.26 34.94
C THR A 286 5.61 -6.25 35.02
N ALA A 287 6.37 -6.30 36.10
CA ALA A 287 7.67 -5.62 36.18
C ALA A 287 8.57 -6.10 35.03
N GLY A 288 9.00 -5.22 34.15
CA GLY A 288 9.73 -5.57 32.92
C GLY A 288 8.84 -5.66 31.68
N GLY A 289 7.67 -5.01 31.68
CA GLY A 289 6.83 -4.83 30.49
C GLY A 289 7.59 -4.18 29.34
N PHE A 290 7.09 -4.41 28.16
CA PHE A 290 7.67 -3.90 26.93
C PHE A 290 7.54 -2.38 26.87
N GLU A 291 8.68 -1.70 26.72
CA GLU A 291 8.68 -0.28 26.42
C GLU A 291 9.86 0.18 25.58
N TYR A 292 9.65 1.26 24.87
CA TYR A 292 10.63 2.02 24.08
C TYR A 292 11.92 2.28 24.86
N GLY A 293 12.74 1.22 24.97
CA GLY A 293 14.04 1.29 25.64
C GLY A 293 14.07 1.18 27.16
N ASN A 294 12.93 1.06 27.84
CA ASN A 294 12.93 0.84 29.29
C ASN A 294 12.44 -0.58 29.65
N ALA A 295 13.35 -1.44 30.04
CA ALA A 295 13.05 -2.83 30.44
C ALA A 295 12.22 -2.95 31.73
N ASN A 296 11.94 -1.84 32.44
CA ASN A 296 11.26 -1.82 33.72
C ASN A 296 9.98 -0.97 33.72
N ALA A 297 9.61 -0.33 32.59
CA ALA A 297 8.37 0.44 32.56
C ALA A 297 7.16 -0.47 32.59
N ASP A 298 6.20 -0.17 33.42
CA ASP A 298 4.91 -0.81 33.55
C ASP A 298 3.74 0.08 33.09
N GLU A 299 4.01 1.35 32.87
CA GLU A 299 3.14 2.31 32.21
C GLU A 299 3.86 3.03 31.08
N SER A 300 3.13 3.35 30.02
CA SER A 300 3.55 4.27 28.96
C SER A 300 2.42 5.10 28.46
N TYR A 301 2.73 6.28 28.02
CA TYR A 301 1.82 7.14 27.28
C TYR A 301 2.61 7.92 26.23
N GLY A 302 1.93 8.23 25.14
CA GLY A 302 2.56 8.97 24.07
C GLY A 302 1.58 9.67 23.15
N TRP A 303 2.11 10.56 22.35
CA TRP A 303 1.33 11.27 21.35
C TRP A 303 2.12 11.43 20.05
N THR A 304 1.40 11.60 18.97
CA THR A 304 1.96 11.92 17.66
C THR A 304 1.07 12.88 16.90
N ILE A 305 1.70 13.78 16.16
CA ILE A 305 1.04 14.64 15.18
C ILE A 305 1.70 14.41 13.85
N ASP A 306 0.91 14.16 12.81
CA ASP A 306 1.38 13.96 11.45
C ASP A 306 0.64 14.83 10.44
N ALA A 307 1.31 15.13 9.34
CA ALA A 307 0.74 15.83 8.21
C ALA A 307 1.18 15.18 6.89
N SER A 308 0.23 15.00 5.98
CA SER A 308 0.47 14.53 4.62
C SER A 308 -0.09 15.55 3.64
N LEU A 309 0.77 16.20 2.88
CA LEU A 309 0.40 17.04 1.74
C LEU A 309 0.68 16.28 0.45
N ARG A 310 -0.17 16.47 -0.52
CA ARG A 310 -0.02 15.85 -1.83
C ARG A 310 -0.62 16.71 -2.92
N GLY A 311 -0.15 16.52 -4.14
CA GLY A 311 -0.69 17.19 -5.32
C GLY A 311 -0.24 16.49 -6.60
N ASP A 312 -0.37 17.19 -7.71
CA ASP A 312 -0.03 16.73 -9.05
C ASP A 312 1.46 16.37 -9.17
N GLY A 313 1.79 15.10 -8.93
CA GLY A 313 3.15 14.59 -9.03
C GLY A 313 4.08 14.94 -7.87
N TRP A 314 3.59 15.38 -6.73
CA TRP A 314 4.41 15.65 -5.56
C TRP A 314 3.73 15.26 -4.26
N ASN A 315 4.54 14.97 -3.26
CA ASN A 315 4.07 14.65 -1.91
C ASN A 315 5.05 15.16 -0.86
N LEU A 316 4.53 15.47 0.32
CA LEU A 316 5.29 15.80 1.50
C LEU A 316 4.59 15.15 2.70
N PHE A 317 5.35 14.43 3.51
CA PHE A 317 4.85 13.78 4.71
C PHE A 317 5.82 14.02 5.86
N GLY A 318 5.30 14.30 7.03
CA GLY A 318 6.09 14.41 8.23
C GLY A 318 5.28 14.12 9.48
N TYR A 319 5.96 13.77 10.56
CA TYR A 319 5.38 13.60 11.87
C TYR A 319 6.39 13.86 12.99
N VAL A 320 5.85 14.12 14.15
CA VAL A 320 6.55 14.12 15.43
C VAL A 320 5.89 13.10 16.35
N VAL A 321 6.68 12.45 17.20
CA VAL A 321 6.21 11.49 18.19
C VAL A 321 6.99 11.69 19.48
N GLU A 322 6.30 11.58 20.60
CA GLU A 322 6.86 11.61 21.92
C GLU A 322 6.18 10.54 22.77
N THR A 323 6.97 9.81 23.54
CA THR A 323 6.50 8.75 24.44
C THR A 323 7.22 8.87 25.77
N THR A 324 6.49 8.60 26.85
CA THR A 324 7.04 8.55 28.20
C THR A 324 6.77 7.17 28.78
N GLY A 325 7.82 6.49 29.20
CA GLY A 325 7.75 5.24 29.95
C GLY A 325 7.93 5.51 31.44
N LYS A 326 7.19 4.79 32.26
CA LYS A 326 7.20 4.95 33.71
C LYS A 326 7.30 3.61 34.42
N ASP A 327 8.20 3.52 35.40
CA ASP A 327 8.22 2.48 36.41
C ASP A 327 7.41 2.94 37.60
N THR A 328 6.22 2.36 37.80
CA THR A 328 5.30 2.78 38.89
C THR A 328 5.82 2.41 40.29
N VAL A 329 6.75 1.46 40.41
CA VAL A 329 7.34 1.03 41.66
C VAL A 329 8.41 2.03 42.13
N THR A 330 9.27 2.46 41.21
CA THR A 330 10.37 3.40 41.54
C THR A 330 9.99 4.85 41.27
N GLY A 331 8.94 5.10 40.52
CA GLY A 331 8.54 6.43 40.07
C GLY A 331 9.46 7.03 39.00
N PHE A 332 10.35 6.23 38.44
CA PHE A 332 11.27 6.68 37.40
C PHE A 332 10.53 6.85 36.07
N GLU A 333 10.71 8.00 35.44
CA GLU A 333 10.12 8.33 34.12
C GLU A 333 11.20 8.58 33.10
N GLN A 334 10.96 8.17 31.84
CA GLN A 334 11.84 8.36 30.71
C GLN A 334 11.07 8.84 29.49
N ASP A 335 11.53 9.96 28.94
CA ASP A 335 10.97 10.53 27.71
C ASP A 335 11.79 10.11 26.51
N SER A 336 11.12 9.76 25.44
CA SER A 336 11.71 9.44 24.13
C SER A 336 10.96 10.20 23.05
N SER A 337 11.68 10.68 22.05
CA SER A 337 11.07 11.46 20.98
C SER A 337 11.66 11.16 19.63
N GLY A 338 10.92 11.49 18.58
CA GLY A 338 11.41 11.35 17.21
C GLY A 338 10.57 12.16 16.23
N TRP A 339 11.17 12.48 15.11
CA TRP A 339 10.47 13.12 14.01
C TRP A 339 11.04 12.71 12.67
N LEU A 340 10.20 12.86 11.66
CA LEU A 340 10.53 12.57 10.28
C LEU A 340 9.91 13.61 9.36
N ILE A 341 10.64 13.94 8.32
CA ILE A 341 10.13 14.63 7.15
C ILE A 341 10.61 13.93 5.89
N GLN A 342 9.71 13.72 4.94
CA GLN A 342 10.03 13.14 3.64
C GLN A 342 9.16 13.72 2.55
N GLY A 343 9.67 13.75 1.33
CA GLY A 343 8.92 14.19 0.18
C GLY A 343 9.42 13.58 -1.12
N GLY A 344 8.52 13.47 -2.07
CA GLY A 344 8.79 12.95 -3.41
C GLY A 344 8.25 13.86 -4.50
N PHE A 345 8.91 13.83 -5.63
CA PHE A 345 8.52 14.58 -6.82
C PHE A 345 8.67 13.70 -8.07
N MET A 346 7.60 13.61 -8.86
CA MET A 346 7.58 12.90 -10.14
C MET A 346 8.32 13.70 -11.21
N VAL A 347 9.42 13.17 -11.71
CA VAL A 347 10.15 13.73 -12.84
C VAL A 347 9.37 13.52 -14.15
N ASN A 348 8.68 12.40 -14.23
CA ASN A 348 7.73 12.03 -15.28
C ASN A 348 6.79 10.96 -14.79
N ASN A 349 5.90 10.42 -15.62
CA ASN A 349 4.89 9.44 -15.23
C ASN A 349 5.44 8.12 -14.63
N ASN A 350 6.73 7.85 -14.78
CA ASN A 350 7.34 6.60 -14.34
C ASN A 350 8.39 6.77 -13.24
N TYR A 351 8.97 7.96 -13.06
CA TYR A 351 10.08 8.20 -12.14
C TYR A 351 9.73 9.26 -11.08
N GLU A 352 9.97 8.93 -9.82
CA GLU A 352 9.87 9.83 -8.66
C GLU A 352 11.23 9.92 -7.97
N LEU A 353 11.73 11.12 -7.75
CA LEU A 353 12.85 11.38 -6.86
C LEU A 353 12.31 11.68 -5.47
N PHE A 354 12.99 11.22 -4.43
CA PHE A 354 12.56 11.49 -3.07
C PHE A 354 13.74 11.72 -2.12
N VAL A 355 13.43 12.42 -1.05
CA VAL A 355 14.33 12.66 0.08
C VAL A 355 13.61 12.37 1.39
N GLN A 356 14.37 11.98 2.40
CA GLN A 356 13.88 11.77 3.75
C GLN A 356 14.96 12.20 4.75
N TYR A 357 14.54 12.89 5.80
CA TYR A 357 15.37 13.14 6.95
C TYR A 357 14.62 12.74 8.22
N GLN A 358 15.32 12.19 9.18
CA GLN A 358 14.75 11.72 10.44
C GLN A 358 15.75 11.92 11.57
N ASN A 359 15.21 12.16 12.74
CA ASN A 359 15.96 12.30 13.98
C ASN A 359 15.14 11.75 15.14
N GLY A 360 15.81 11.22 16.14
CA GLY A 360 15.16 10.75 17.35
C GLY A 360 16.15 10.57 18.47
N GLU A 361 15.60 10.60 19.68
CA GLU A 361 16.26 10.33 20.92
C GLU A 361 15.44 9.33 21.74
N ILE A 362 16.08 8.27 22.18
CA ILE A 362 15.51 7.30 23.11
C ILE A 362 16.27 7.41 24.40
N ASN A 363 15.59 7.89 25.41
CA ASN A 363 16.16 8.02 26.74
C ASN A 363 16.00 6.68 27.47
N ASN A 364 17.11 6.06 27.82
CA ASN A 364 17.10 4.79 28.51
C ASN A 364 18.16 4.77 29.64
N ALA A 365 17.72 4.73 30.88
CA ALA A 365 18.60 4.65 32.05
C ALA A 365 19.43 3.36 32.09
N VAL A 366 19.05 2.33 31.35
CA VAL A 366 19.79 1.06 31.27
C VAL A 366 21.02 1.20 30.37
N PHE A 367 21.04 2.18 29.47
CA PHE A 367 22.20 2.46 28.62
C PHE A 367 23.21 3.39 29.30
N ALA A 368 23.92 2.90 30.27
CA ALA A 368 24.92 3.70 31.00
C ALA A 368 26.07 4.23 30.11
N THR A 369 26.15 3.86 28.85
CA THR A 369 27.32 4.13 27.97
C THR A 369 26.97 4.31 26.47
N GLY A 370 25.73 4.27 26.01
CA GLY A 370 25.37 4.36 24.59
C GLY A 370 24.70 5.67 24.20
N SER A 371 24.95 6.15 22.98
CA SER A 371 24.15 7.22 22.38
C SER A 371 22.75 6.69 22.07
N SER A 372 21.76 7.32 22.65
CA SER A 372 20.34 7.08 22.33
C SER A 372 19.87 7.97 21.17
N GLU A 373 20.73 8.82 20.66
CA GLU A 373 20.43 9.74 19.56
C GLU A 373 20.62 9.06 18.21
N MET A 374 19.78 9.45 17.24
CA MET A 374 19.88 9.00 15.85
C MET A 374 19.48 10.12 14.93
N SER A 375 20.31 10.43 13.96
CA SER A 375 19.95 11.25 12.80
C SER A 375 20.33 10.53 11.50
N ALA A 376 19.44 10.58 10.52
CA ALA A 376 19.71 9.96 9.23
C ALA A 376 19.07 10.70 8.07
N PHE A 377 19.82 10.80 6.99
CA PHE A 377 19.40 11.33 5.71
C PHE A 377 19.26 10.21 4.68
N ARG A 378 18.29 10.30 3.78
CA ARG A 378 18.06 9.36 2.70
C ARG A 378 17.66 10.10 1.42
N ILE A 379 18.20 9.64 0.31
CA ILE A 379 17.79 10.07 -1.05
C ILE A 379 17.53 8.83 -1.89
N GLY A 380 16.56 8.89 -2.77
CA GLY A 380 16.26 7.73 -3.62
C GLY A 380 15.43 8.06 -4.83
N ILE A 381 15.19 7.02 -5.61
CA ILE A 381 14.41 7.03 -6.82
C ILE A 381 13.43 5.85 -6.83
N ASN A 382 12.20 6.12 -7.18
CA ASN A 382 11.19 5.14 -7.52
C ASN A 382 11.00 5.06 -9.03
N TYR A 383 10.86 3.86 -9.55
CA TYR A 383 10.56 3.60 -10.96
C TYR A 383 9.38 2.64 -11.08
N TRP A 384 8.37 3.05 -11.83
CA TRP A 384 7.22 2.23 -12.19
C TRP A 384 7.30 1.88 -13.68
N PRO A 385 7.65 0.63 -14.06
CA PRO A 385 7.72 0.20 -15.46
C PRO A 385 6.40 0.36 -16.22
N VAL A 386 5.27 0.24 -15.52
CA VAL A 386 3.93 0.41 -16.07
C VAL A 386 3.30 1.67 -15.52
N THR A 387 3.12 2.67 -16.40
CA THR A 387 2.48 3.95 -16.06
C THR A 387 1.09 3.72 -15.46
N GLY A 388 0.79 4.42 -14.36
CA GLY A 388 -0.49 4.34 -13.66
C GLY A 388 -0.69 3.08 -12.78
N SER A 389 0.17 2.06 -12.88
CA SER A 389 0.11 0.86 -12.06
C SER A 389 1.08 0.94 -10.88
N ASN A 390 0.67 0.45 -9.71
CA ASN A 390 1.53 0.24 -8.53
C ASN A 390 1.96 -1.22 -8.38
N ASN A 391 1.57 -2.10 -9.30
CA ASN A 391 1.79 -3.53 -9.19
C ASN A 391 3.27 -3.91 -9.32
N LEU A 392 4.02 -3.14 -10.10
CA LEU A 392 5.46 -3.31 -10.25
C LEU A 392 6.16 -1.99 -9.93
N LYS A 393 7.01 -1.99 -8.92
CA LYS A 393 7.80 -0.82 -8.50
C LYS A 393 9.24 -1.23 -8.21
N TRP A 394 10.17 -0.47 -8.73
CA TRP A 394 11.58 -0.55 -8.37
C TRP A 394 11.95 0.68 -7.55
N THR A 395 12.55 0.48 -6.38
CA THR A 395 13.02 1.55 -5.50
C THR A 395 14.50 1.37 -5.25
N THR A 396 15.29 2.41 -5.46
CA THR A 396 16.70 2.45 -5.05
C THR A 396 16.90 3.65 -4.14
N ASP A 397 17.50 3.44 -2.99
CA ASP A 397 17.82 4.52 -2.05
C ASP A 397 19.21 4.35 -1.42
N VAL A 398 19.84 5.48 -1.13
CA VAL A 398 21.06 5.58 -0.32
C VAL A 398 20.69 6.38 0.92
N ALA A 399 21.13 5.88 2.06
CA ALA A 399 20.90 6.51 3.36
C ALA A 399 22.19 6.57 4.17
N TRP A 400 22.33 7.61 4.97
CA TRP A 400 23.45 7.83 5.89
C TRP A 400 22.88 8.08 7.28
N SER A 401 23.37 7.35 8.27
CA SER A 401 23.27 7.71 9.67
C SER A 401 24.48 8.58 10.01
N HIS A 402 24.24 9.69 10.66
CA HIS A 402 25.31 10.58 11.12
C HIS A 402 25.83 10.16 12.49
N ASP A 403 24.98 9.50 13.26
CA ASP A 403 25.29 9.03 14.59
C ASP A 403 25.56 7.52 14.56
N SER A 404 26.35 7.07 15.53
CA SER A 404 26.52 5.65 15.78
C SER A 404 25.16 5.04 16.15
N LEU A 405 24.80 3.93 15.51
CA LEU A 405 23.65 3.11 15.87
C LEU A 405 24.05 2.01 16.85
N ALA A 406 25.14 2.22 17.59
CA ALA A 406 25.60 1.29 18.62
C ALA A 406 24.55 1.20 19.72
N ASP A 407 24.18 -0.03 20.02
CA ASP A 407 23.41 -0.34 21.19
C ASP A 407 24.34 -0.35 22.41
N GLY A 408 24.09 0.48 23.40
CA GLY A 408 24.92 0.59 24.61
C GLY A 408 24.87 -0.63 25.53
N GLY A 409 24.17 -1.68 25.14
CA GLY A 409 24.03 -2.92 25.88
C GLY A 409 23.10 -3.90 25.17
N THR A 410 23.32 -5.17 25.38
CA THR A 410 22.45 -6.25 24.90
C THR A 410 21.07 -6.16 25.57
N VAL A 411 20.15 -5.43 24.99
CA VAL A 411 18.74 -5.54 25.37
C VAL A 411 18.20 -6.82 24.77
N THR A 412 18.27 -7.90 25.54
CA THR A 412 17.66 -9.17 25.23
C THR A 412 16.17 -9.09 25.59
N GLY A 413 15.38 -8.46 24.75
CA GLY A 413 13.93 -8.41 24.91
C GLY A 413 13.27 -8.19 23.54
N ASN A 414 12.07 -8.70 23.37
CA ASN A 414 11.26 -8.60 22.14
C ASN A 414 10.80 -7.16 21.81
N GLY A 415 11.58 -6.16 22.08
CA GLY A 415 11.19 -4.80 21.90
C GLY A 415 12.29 -3.82 22.22
N SER A 416 13.47 -4.15 21.86
CA SER A 416 14.56 -3.19 21.95
C SER A 416 14.18 -1.94 21.17
N ALA A 417 14.31 -0.81 21.78
CA ALA A 417 14.40 0.50 21.17
C ALA A 417 15.67 0.58 20.31
N ASP A 418 15.79 -0.34 19.40
CA ASP A 418 16.91 -0.47 18.49
C ASP A 418 16.56 0.31 17.24
N TRP A 419 17.27 1.40 17.01
CA TRP A 419 17.22 2.13 15.74
C TRP A 419 17.49 1.23 14.54
N THR A 420 18.19 0.13 14.73
CA THR A 420 18.55 -0.77 13.66
C THR A 420 17.42 -1.67 13.21
N GLY A 421 16.54 -2.07 14.08
CA GLY A 421 15.32 -2.87 13.81
C GLY A 421 15.46 -4.01 12.81
N THR A 422 14.79 -5.08 12.98
CA THR A 422 14.93 -6.22 12.06
C THR A 422 14.45 -5.89 10.65
N GLY A 423 15.37 -5.95 9.69
CA GLY A 423 15.02 -5.93 8.28
C GLY A 423 14.92 -4.57 7.62
N ASN A 424 15.36 -3.49 8.23
CA ASN A 424 15.51 -2.19 7.56
C ASN A 424 16.84 -2.03 6.82
N GLY A 425 17.82 -2.89 7.13
CA GLY A 425 19.15 -2.92 6.52
C GLY A 425 20.22 -2.17 7.32
N TRP A 426 19.81 -1.44 8.34
CA TRP A 426 20.73 -0.88 9.33
C TRP A 426 21.22 -2.00 10.25
N ARG A 427 22.40 -1.83 10.82
CA ARG A 427 22.98 -2.76 11.77
C ARG A 427 23.59 -2.01 12.94
N GLN A 428 23.77 -2.71 14.03
CA GLN A 428 24.54 -2.19 15.14
C GLN A 428 25.98 -1.94 14.68
N ASP A 429 26.51 -0.80 15.03
CA ASP A 429 27.91 -0.42 14.80
C ASP A 429 28.66 -0.24 16.13
N ILE A 430 29.82 0.36 16.11
CA ILE A 430 30.62 0.55 17.30
C ILE A 430 30.28 1.88 17.97
N LEU A 431 30.31 1.87 19.29
CA LEU A 431 30.13 3.05 20.11
C LEU A 431 31.08 4.17 19.70
N ASN A 432 30.57 5.40 19.56
CA ASN A 432 31.32 6.55 19.06
C ASN A 432 31.92 6.36 17.65
N GLY A 433 31.26 5.57 16.80
CA GLY A 433 31.57 5.49 15.38
C GLY A 433 30.99 6.69 14.61
N ASP A 434 31.46 6.90 13.39
CA ASP A 434 31.05 7.98 12.49
C ASP A 434 29.74 7.61 11.70
N GLY A 435 28.95 6.67 12.23
CA GLY A 435 27.70 6.21 11.64
C GLY A 435 27.91 5.22 10.49
N GLN A 436 26.93 5.12 9.60
CA GLN A 436 26.95 4.12 8.54
C GLN A 436 26.23 4.59 7.27
N MET A 437 26.65 4.01 6.14
CA MET A 437 26.00 4.16 4.85
C MET A 437 25.25 2.88 4.48
N LEU A 438 24.06 3.04 3.97
CA LEU A 438 23.19 1.96 3.52
C LEU A 438 22.69 2.24 2.10
N LEU A 439 23.02 1.35 1.15
CA LEU A 439 22.43 1.33 -0.19
C LEU A 439 21.44 0.18 -0.29
N ARG A 440 20.24 0.46 -0.79
CA ARG A 440 19.20 -0.53 -1.04
C ARG A 440 18.68 -0.41 -2.46
N THR A 441 18.43 -1.54 -3.10
CA THR A 441 17.68 -1.61 -4.34
C THR A 441 16.65 -2.72 -4.21
N GLN A 442 15.38 -2.41 -4.45
CA GLN A 442 14.24 -3.29 -4.19
C GLN A 442 13.30 -3.34 -5.39
N LEU A 443 13.00 -4.56 -5.82
CA LEU A 443 11.90 -4.83 -6.75
C LEU A 443 10.68 -5.31 -5.97
N GLN A 444 9.54 -4.70 -6.23
CA GLN A 444 8.24 -5.04 -5.65
C GLN A 444 7.28 -5.50 -6.75
N LEU A 445 6.59 -6.61 -6.49
CA LEU A 445 5.47 -7.11 -7.28
C LEU A 445 4.22 -7.23 -6.39
N LEU A 446 3.09 -6.73 -6.88
CA LEU A 446 1.75 -6.93 -6.29
C LEU A 446 0.85 -7.64 -7.29
N PHE A 447 0.08 -8.61 -6.85
CA PHE A 447 -0.84 -9.41 -7.69
C PHE A 447 -2.10 -9.81 -6.94
#